data_ffc6a4ed0fa31c7d9e02bd93903a20f3
#
_entry.id   ffc6a4ed0fa31c7d9e02bd93903a20f3
#
_cell.length_a   1.000
_cell.length_b   1.000
_cell.length_c   1.000
_cell.angle_alpha   90.00
_cell.angle_beta   90.00
_cell.angle_gamma   90.00
#
_symmetry.space_group_name_H-M   'P 1'
#
loop_
_entity.id
_entity.type
_entity.pdbx_description
1 polymer ?
#
loop_
_entity_poly.entity_id
_entity_poly.type
_entity_poly.pdbx_seq_one_letter_code
_entity_poly.pdbx_strand_id
1 'polypeptide(L)'
;MGWGTTTANIVSEEWLKDALCRGINTRLFFAENGDIHTQRQAVTFCNGTLTETIDPRSGLSVTTGEPGCPVRLECLDYALSFPQDLDNYGVYGGTLPSQRVTIRTANRKSRSEADNKYSQDLAQLLNIIHDAMVVEGVRSQASRMEAYKDRIERRQD
;
A
#
# COMPACT_ATOMS: atom_id res chain seq x y z
N MET A 1 -23.82 6.91 26.20
CA MET A 1 -23.68 6.45 24.82
C MET A 1 -22.45 7.10 24.22
N GLY A 2 -21.34 6.38 24.18
CA GLY A 2 -20.13 6.87 23.56
C GLY A 2 -20.23 6.72 22.04
N TRP A 3 -20.36 7.82 21.32
CA TRP A 3 -20.06 7.86 19.92
C TRP A 3 -18.53 7.70 19.80
N GLY A 4 -18.11 6.52 19.43
CA GLY A 4 -16.73 6.30 19.06
C GLY A 4 -16.42 7.25 17.90
N THR A 5 -15.64 8.27 18.19
CA THR A 5 -14.98 9.05 17.16
C THR A 5 -13.99 8.12 16.47
N THR A 6 -14.45 7.48 15.42
CA THR A 6 -13.56 6.98 14.40
C THR A 6 -12.78 8.20 13.95
N THR A 7 -11.53 8.29 14.34
CA THR A 7 -10.59 9.21 13.70
C THR A 7 -10.49 8.76 12.26
N ALA A 8 -11.43 9.26 11.43
CA ALA A 8 -11.21 9.29 10.00
C ALA A 8 -9.86 9.97 9.85
N ASN A 9 -8.89 9.27 9.27
CA ASN A 9 -7.69 9.90 8.77
C ASN A 9 -8.18 11.02 7.86
N ILE A 10 -8.22 12.23 8.39
CA ILE A 10 -8.38 13.44 7.61
C ILE A 10 -7.07 13.48 6.82
N VAL A 11 -7.10 12.86 5.64
CA VAL A 11 -6.07 13.10 4.64
C VAL A 11 -6.10 14.60 4.45
N SER A 12 -5.04 15.28 4.91
CA SER A 12 -4.98 16.73 4.78
C SER A 12 -5.08 17.04 3.29
N GLU A 13 -6.13 17.71 2.88
CA GLU A 13 -6.37 18.09 1.49
C GLU A 13 -5.44 19.23 1.04
N GLU A 14 -4.34 19.43 1.76
CA GLU A 14 -3.36 20.47 1.44
C GLU A 14 -2.76 20.32 0.05
N TRP A 15 -2.64 19.09 -0.45
CA TRP A 15 -2.17 18.81 -1.79
C TRP A 15 -3.07 19.40 -2.89
N LEU A 16 -4.35 19.65 -2.62
CA LEU A 16 -5.29 20.23 -3.59
C LEU A 16 -4.86 21.63 -4.07
N LYS A 17 -4.13 22.37 -3.27
CA LYS A 17 -3.63 23.69 -3.68
C LYS A 17 -2.64 23.63 -4.84
N ASP A 18 -1.94 22.51 -4.98
CA ASP A 18 -0.93 22.29 -6.02
C ASP A 18 -1.50 21.55 -7.25
N ALA A 19 -2.79 21.20 -7.23
CA ALA A 19 -3.45 20.53 -8.33
C ALA A 19 -3.60 21.43 -9.56
N LEU A 20 -3.16 20.94 -10.74
CA LEU A 20 -3.29 21.67 -12.00
C LEU A 20 -4.76 21.92 -12.40
N CYS A 21 -5.66 21.04 -11.99
CA CYS A 21 -7.10 21.16 -12.30
C CYS A 21 -7.81 22.23 -11.46
N ARG A 22 -7.11 22.85 -10.51
CA ARG A 22 -7.69 23.89 -9.68
C ARG A 22 -8.13 25.08 -10.53
N GLY A 23 -9.41 25.43 -10.44
CA GLY A 23 -10.00 26.51 -11.23
C GLY A 23 -10.39 26.14 -12.66
N ILE A 24 -10.16 24.89 -13.08
CA ILE A 24 -10.62 24.39 -14.37
C ILE A 24 -12.04 23.83 -14.24
N ASN A 25 -12.82 23.90 -15.33
CA ASN A 25 -14.18 23.38 -15.35
C ASN A 25 -14.19 21.90 -14.97
N THR A 26 -14.90 21.58 -13.88
CA THR A 26 -15.01 20.21 -13.35
C THR A 26 -15.64 19.23 -14.33
N ARG A 27 -16.43 19.70 -15.31
CA ARG A 27 -17.02 18.83 -16.35
C ARG A 27 -16.00 18.07 -17.16
N LEU A 28 -14.77 18.58 -17.28
CA LEU A 28 -13.69 17.87 -17.95
C LEU A 28 -13.37 16.55 -17.23
N PHE A 29 -13.35 16.57 -15.92
CA PHE A 29 -12.96 15.42 -15.08
C PHE A 29 -14.15 14.52 -14.72
N PHE A 30 -15.37 15.00 -14.87
CA PHE A 30 -16.62 14.30 -14.56
C PHE A 30 -17.51 14.19 -15.79
N ALA A 31 -16.92 13.78 -16.91
CA ALA A 31 -17.65 13.54 -18.14
C ALA A 31 -18.65 12.40 -17.99
N GLU A 32 -19.75 12.48 -18.71
CA GLU A 32 -20.77 11.42 -18.72
C GLU A 32 -20.17 10.08 -19.19
N ASN A 33 -20.76 8.99 -18.73
CA ASN A 33 -20.38 7.66 -19.15
C ASN A 33 -20.60 7.52 -20.67
N GLY A 34 -19.51 7.19 -21.37
CA GLY A 34 -19.51 7.09 -22.85
C GLY A 34 -18.88 8.26 -23.57
N ASP A 35 -18.66 9.39 -22.93
CA ASP A 35 -17.86 10.49 -23.49
C ASP A 35 -16.36 10.21 -23.35
N ILE A 36 -15.90 9.26 -24.17
CA ILE A 36 -14.50 8.80 -24.19
C ILE A 36 -13.53 9.93 -24.56
N HIS A 37 -13.97 10.86 -25.40
CA HIS A 37 -13.12 11.95 -25.83
C HIS A 37 -12.76 12.88 -24.66
N THR A 38 -13.76 13.36 -23.93
CA THR A 38 -13.56 14.20 -22.75
C THR A 38 -12.80 13.47 -21.65
N GLN A 39 -13.10 12.20 -21.44
CA GLN A 39 -12.36 11.37 -20.47
C GLN A 39 -10.87 11.27 -20.83
N ARG A 40 -10.52 11.05 -22.10
CA ARG A 40 -9.13 11.00 -22.55
C ARG A 40 -8.42 12.35 -22.39
N GLN A 41 -9.11 13.45 -22.64
CA GLN A 41 -8.54 14.78 -22.41
C GLN A 41 -8.20 14.98 -20.93
N ALA A 42 -9.09 14.59 -20.01
CA ALA A 42 -8.86 14.68 -18.59
C ALA A 42 -7.69 13.80 -18.13
N VAL A 43 -7.62 12.56 -18.62
CA VAL A 43 -6.52 11.63 -18.34
C VAL A 43 -5.19 12.21 -18.80
N THR A 44 -5.14 12.74 -20.03
CA THR A 44 -3.93 13.37 -20.60
C THR A 44 -3.54 14.60 -19.81
N PHE A 45 -4.49 15.41 -19.39
CA PHE A 45 -4.24 16.59 -18.57
C PHE A 45 -3.56 16.23 -17.24
N CYS A 46 -4.04 15.19 -16.58
CA CYS A 46 -3.45 14.72 -15.31
C CYS A 46 -2.09 14.07 -15.50
N ASN A 47 -1.93 13.23 -16.54
CA ASN A 47 -0.72 12.44 -16.76
C ASN A 47 0.39 13.23 -17.44
N GLY A 48 0.03 14.29 -18.16
CA GLY A 48 0.95 15.03 -19.04
C GLY A 48 1.27 14.27 -20.33
N THR A 49 2.16 14.87 -21.11
CA THR A 49 2.59 14.38 -22.42
C THR A 49 4.11 14.29 -22.53
N LEU A 50 4.82 14.24 -21.40
CA LEU A 50 6.27 14.13 -21.41
C LEU A 50 6.72 12.87 -22.14
N THR A 51 7.59 13.07 -23.12
CA THR A 51 8.27 12.00 -23.85
C THR A 51 9.77 12.25 -23.85
N GLU A 52 10.51 11.19 -23.66
CA GLU A 52 11.96 11.21 -23.72
C GLU A 52 12.39 10.62 -25.07
N THR A 53 13.16 11.40 -25.83
CA THR A 53 13.69 10.98 -27.12
C THR A 53 15.19 11.24 -27.15
N ILE A 54 15.93 10.42 -27.91
CA ILE A 54 17.35 10.66 -28.13
C ILE A 54 17.49 11.50 -29.36
N ASP A 55 18.10 12.67 -29.22
CA ASP A 55 18.44 13.51 -30.38
C ASP A 55 19.50 12.77 -31.23
N PRO A 56 19.17 12.46 -32.50
CA PRO A 56 20.06 11.69 -33.34
C PRO A 56 21.37 12.44 -33.71
N ARG A 57 21.43 13.76 -33.53
CA ARG A 57 22.62 14.57 -33.82
C ARG A 57 23.59 14.62 -32.66
N SER A 58 23.09 14.78 -31.44
CA SER A 58 23.91 14.92 -30.24
C SER A 58 24.05 13.62 -29.43
N GLY A 59 23.17 12.64 -29.66
CA GLY A 59 23.08 11.43 -28.82
C GLY A 59 22.58 11.67 -27.39
N LEU A 60 22.13 12.91 -27.11
CA LEU A 60 21.63 13.29 -25.80
C LEU A 60 20.13 13.01 -25.67
N SER A 61 19.69 12.67 -24.49
CA SER A 61 18.27 12.57 -24.17
C SER A 61 17.64 13.97 -24.13
N VAL A 62 16.54 14.12 -24.85
CA VAL A 62 15.74 15.34 -24.88
C VAL A 62 14.33 15.00 -24.41
N THR A 63 13.90 15.69 -23.39
CA THR A 63 12.53 15.57 -22.87
C THR A 63 11.66 16.66 -23.50
N THR A 64 10.57 16.27 -24.15
CA THR A 64 9.60 17.17 -24.78
C THR A 64 8.20 16.90 -24.25
N GLY A 65 7.32 17.89 -24.36
CA GLY A 65 5.94 17.81 -23.88
C GLY A 65 5.72 18.56 -22.59
N GLU A 66 4.52 18.42 -22.05
CA GLU A 66 4.09 19.07 -20.81
C GLU A 66 4.14 18.11 -19.64
N PRO A 67 4.62 18.55 -18.48
CA PRO A 67 4.54 17.74 -17.27
C PRO A 67 3.09 17.55 -16.85
N GLY A 68 2.79 16.39 -16.27
CA GLY A 68 1.49 16.13 -15.66
C GLY A 68 1.27 16.88 -14.35
N CYS A 69 0.13 16.62 -13.73
CA CYS A 69 -0.20 17.20 -12.45
C CYS A 69 0.81 16.74 -11.36
N PRO A 70 1.41 17.67 -10.61
CA PRO A 70 2.42 17.34 -9.60
C PRO A 70 1.86 16.50 -8.43
N VAL A 71 0.56 16.60 -8.16
CA VAL A 71 -0.14 15.90 -7.08
C VAL A 71 -1.01 14.74 -7.59
N ARG A 72 -0.62 14.16 -8.72
CA ARG A 72 -1.38 13.08 -9.34
C ARG A 72 -1.51 11.85 -8.45
N LEU A 73 -0.43 11.48 -7.75
CA LEU A 73 -0.42 10.31 -6.88
C LEU A 73 -1.29 10.50 -5.64
N GLU A 74 -1.24 11.66 -5.02
CA GLU A 74 -2.08 12.03 -3.88
C GLU A 74 -3.56 12.04 -4.29
N CYS A 75 -3.87 12.54 -5.49
CA CYS A 75 -5.21 12.51 -6.05
C CYS A 75 -5.71 11.08 -6.30
N LEU A 76 -4.85 10.20 -6.79
CA LEU A 76 -5.17 8.78 -6.97
C LEU A 76 -5.41 8.09 -5.62
N ASP A 77 -4.54 8.32 -4.64
CA ASP A 77 -4.68 7.77 -3.30
C ASP A 77 -5.98 8.21 -2.64
N TYR A 78 -6.34 9.47 -2.82
CA TYR A 78 -7.62 10.01 -2.36
C TYR A 78 -8.80 9.24 -2.98
N ALA A 79 -8.80 9.02 -4.29
CA ALA A 79 -9.84 8.25 -4.96
C ALA A 79 -9.88 6.79 -4.52
N LEU A 80 -8.73 6.17 -4.31
CA LEU A 80 -8.63 4.79 -3.83
C LEU A 80 -9.11 4.61 -2.39
N SER A 81 -9.19 5.69 -1.61
CA SER A 81 -9.74 5.69 -0.25
C SER A 81 -11.27 5.55 -0.23
N PHE A 82 -11.94 5.85 -1.34
CA PHE A 82 -13.39 5.65 -1.46
C PHE A 82 -13.75 4.16 -1.49
N PRO A 83 -14.91 3.77 -0.94
CA PRO A 83 -15.46 2.45 -1.17
C PRO A 83 -15.60 2.18 -2.69
N GLN A 84 -15.24 0.98 -3.13
CA GLN A 84 -15.23 0.64 -4.56
C GLN A 84 -16.60 0.80 -5.25
N ASP A 85 -17.67 0.52 -4.54
CA ASP A 85 -19.05 0.67 -5.00
C ASP A 85 -19.47 2.14 -5.20
N LEU A 86 -18.78 3.07 -4.55
CA LEU A 86 -18.99 4.51 -4.67
C LEU A 86 -18.01 5.17 -5.65
N ASP A 87 -16.96 4.48 -6.06
CA ASP A 87 -15.94 4.98 -7.00
C ASP A 87 -16.25 4.55 -8.43
N ASN A 88 -17.33 5.02 -8.98
CA ASN A 88 -17.82 4.68 -10.31
C ASN A 88 -17.83 5.87 -11.28
N TYR A 89 -17.23 6.99 -10.89
CA TYR A 89 -17.31 8.23 -11.66
C TYR A 89 -16.05 9.08 -11.52
N GLY A 90 -15.76 9.87 -12.54
CA GLY A 90 -14.68 10.87 -12.54
C GLY A 90 -13.29 10.35 -12.81
N VAL A 91 -12.46 11.27 -13.29
CA VAL A 91 -11.01 11.07 -13.50
C VAL A 91 -10.27 11.60 -12.29
N TYR A 92 -9.53 10.74 -11.61
CA TYR A 92 -8.69 11.07 -10.46
C TYR A 92 -7.28 10.56 -10.68
N GLY A 93 -6.29 11.43 -10.48
CA GLY A 93 -4.90 11.07 -10.65
C GLY A 93 -4.59 10.48 -12.04
N GLY A 94 -5.28 10.94 -13.07
CA GLY A 94 -5.13 10.46 -14.43
C GLY A 94 -5.68 9.05 -14.66
N THR A 95 -6.57 8.57 -13.81
CA THR A 95 -7.19 7.23 -13.92
C THR A 95 -8.70 7.29 -14.05
N LEU A 96 -9.23 6.37 -14.83
CA LEU A 96 -10.68 6.09 -14.95
C LEU A 96 -11.14 5.15 -13.83
N PRO A 97 -12.45 5.12 -13.51
CA PRO A 97 -12.99 4.19 -12.52
C PRO A 97 -12.62 2.73 -12.76
N SER A 98 -12.69 2.26 -13.99
CA SER A 98 -12.32 0.88 -14.36
C SER A 98 -10.85 0.56 -14.08
N GLN A 99 -9.97 1.53 -14.31
CA GLN A 99 -8.54 1.38 -14.00
C GLN A 99 -8.31 1.32 -12.47
N ARG A 100 -9.06 2.10 -11.70
CA ARG A 100 -8.97 2.06 -10.23
C ARG A 100 -9.47 0.74 -9.65
N VAL A 101 -10.47 0.10 -10.27
CA VAL A 101 -10.87 -1.27 -9.91
C VAL A 101 -9.70 -2.24 -10.06
N THR A 102 -8.98 -2.16 -11.18
CA THR A 102 -7.80 -2.99 -11.43
C THR A 102 -6.70 -2.75 -10.40
N ILE A 103 -6.42 -1.48 -10.07
CA ILE A 103 -5.43 -1.09 -9.05
C ILE A 103 -5.82 -1.66 -7.67
N ARG A 104 -7.08 -1.53 -7.26
CA ARG A 104 -7.57 -2.09 -5.99
C ARG A 104 -7.45 -3.60 -5.93
N THR A 105 -7.72 -4.28 -7.03
CA THR A 105 -7.59 -5.74 -7.11
C THR A 105 -6.13 -6.17 -6.98
N ALA A 106 -5.21 -5.49 -7.68
CA ALA A 106 -3.78 -5.75 -7.58
C ALA A 106 -3.25 -5.48 -6.16
N ASN A 107 -3.67 -4.38 -5.53
CA ASN A 107 -3.27 -4.03 -4.17
C ASN A 107 -3.77 -5.06 -3.15
N ARG A 108 -5.00 -5.55 -3.30
CA ARG A 108 -5.54 -6.61 -2.42
C ARG A 108 -4.78 -7.91 -2.57
N LYS A 109 -4.44 -8.28 -3.80
CA LYS A 109 -3.66 -9.49 -4.09
C LYS A 109 -2.26 -9.39 -3.46
N SER A 110 -1.55 -8.29 -3.67
CA SER A 110 -0.24 -8.05 -3.06
C SER A 110 -0.27 -8.09 -1.53
N ARG A 111 -1.28 -7.50 -0.91
CA ARG A 111 -1.45 -7.56 0.55
C ARG A 111 -1.70 -8.98 1.02
N SER A 112 -2.59 -9.73 0.37
CA SER A 112 -2.86 -11.12 0.70
C SER A 112 -1.63 -12.01 0.57
N GLU A 113 -0.82 -11.81 -0.47
CA GLU A 113 0.44 -12.53 -0.65
C GLU A 113 1.47 -12.16 0.44
N ALA A 114 1.58 -10.88 0.79
CA ALA A 114 2.46 -10.41 1.86
C ALA A 114 2.01 -10.92 3.23
N ASP A 115 0.71 -10.89 3.51
CA ASP A 115 0.13 -11.39 4.76
C ASP A 115 0.33 -12.90 4.89
N ASN A 116 0.16 -13.66 3.81
CA ASN A 116 0.41 -15.09 3.78
C ASN A 116 1.88 -15.40 4.03
N LYS A 117 2.80 -14.69 3.39
CA LYS A 117 4.24 -14.86 3.61
C LYS A 117 4.61 -14.53 5.06
N TYR A 118 4.13 -13.40 5.58
CA TYR A 118 4.36 -13.00 6.96
C TYR A 118 3.85 -14.06 7.96
N SER A 119 2.66 -14.60 7.71
CA SER A 119 2.07 -15.65 8.55
C SER A 119 2.90 -16.93 8.52
N GLN A 120 3.43 -17.31 7.36
CA GLN A 120 4.31 -18.48 7.22
C GLN A 120 5.64 -18.27 7.95
N ASP A 121 6.26 -17.09 7.75
CA ASP A 121 7.53 -16.73 8.40
C ASP A 121 7.36 -16.69 9.93
N LEU A 122 6.25 -16.14 10.43
CA LEU A 122 5.92 -16.11 11.85
C LEU A 122 5.72 -17.52 12.43
N ALA A 123 4.98 -18.38 11.73
CA ALA A 123 4.75 -19.76 12.15
C ALA A 123 6.08 -20.54 12.23
N GLN A 124 6.96 -20.35 11.26
CA GLN A 124 8.29 -20.96 11.27
C GLN A 124 9.12 -20.48 12.45
N LEU A 125 9.12 -19.18 12.73
CA LEU A 125 9.84 -18.60 13.87
C LEU A 125 9.31 -19.13 15.20
N LEU A 126 7.99 -19.22 15.36
CA LEU A 126 7.36 -19.77 16.56
C LEU A 126 7.72 -21.24 16.79
N ASN A 127 7.82 -22.05 15.73
CA ASN A 127 8.27 -23.44 15.83
C ASN A 127 9.72 -23.52 16.30
N ILE A 128 10.61 -22.68 15.77
CA ILE A 128 12.02 -22.62 16.21
C ILE A 128 12.11 -22.26 17.70
N ILE A 129 11.35 -21.25 18.14
CA ILE A 129 11.31 -20.85 19.56
C ILE A 129 10.75 -21.97 20.43
N HIS A 130 9.69 -22.63 20.00
CA HIS A 130 9.10 -23.75 20.72
C HIS A 130 10.11 -24.89 20.91
N ASP A 131 10.79 -25.28 19.84
CA ASP A 131 11.79 -26.34 19.90
C ASP A 131 12.96 -25.97 20.83
N ALA A 132 13.42 -24.72 20.79
CA ALA A 132 14.45 -24.22 21.67
C ALA A 132 14.00 -24.25 23.15
N MET A 133 12.75 -23.86 23.44
CA MET A 133 12.19 -23.89 24.78
C MET A 133 12.03 -25.33 25.31
N VAL A 134 11.63 -26.28 24.47
CA VAL A 134 11.52 -27.71 24.83
C VAL A 134 12.90 -28.26 25.18
N VAL A 135 13.92 -27.98 24.39
CA VAL A 135 15.31 -28.43 24.65
C VAL A 135 15.82 -27.83 25.97
N GLU A 136 15.58 -26.54 26.20
CA GLU A 136 15.98 -25.88 27.44
C GLU A 136 15.19 -26.39 28.66
N GLY A 137 13.89 -26.64 28.49
CA GLY A 137 13.07 -27.25 29.52
C GLY A 137 13.54 -28.66 29.91
N VAL A 138 13.93 -29.50 28.95
CA VAL A 138 14.51 -30.83 29.22
C VAL A 138 15.86 -30.71 29.94
N ARG A 139 16.74 -29.79 29.51
CA ARG A 139 18.01 -29.49 30.19
C ARG A 139 17.78 -29.02 31.62
N SER A 140 16.84 -28.12 31.84
CA SER A 140 16.48 -27.63 33.17
C SER A 140 15.93 -28.72 34.08
N GLN A 141 15.11 -29.66 33.58
CA GLN A 141 14.64 -30.80 34.31
C GLN A 141 15.77 -31.77 34.67
N ALA A 142 16.66 -32.08 33.71
CA ALA A 142 17.82 -32.94 33.98
C ALA A 142 18.72 -32.34 35.07
N SER A 143 19.00 -31.05 35.01
CA SER A 143 19.79 -30.31 35.99
C SER A 143 19.13 -30.33 37.40
N ARG A 144 17.81 -30.19 37.44
CA ARG A 144 17.03 -30.29 38.73
C ARG A 144 17.07 -31.69 39.32
N MET A 145 16.97 -32.71 38.49
CA MET A 145 17.05 -34.11 38.88
C MET A 145 18.42 -34.46 39.47
N GLU A 146 19.49 -33.94 38.83
CA GLU A 146 20.85 -34.15 39.30
C GLU A 146 21.11 -33.46 40.62
N ALA A 147 20.69 -32.21 40.78
CA ALA A 147 20.74 -31.48 42.03
C ALA A 147 19.92 -32.16 43.18
N TYR A 148 18.83 -32.84 42.83
CA TYR A 148 18.03 -33.60 43.77
C TYR A 148 18.73 -34.89 44.22
N LYS A 149 19.36 -35.62 43.31
CA LYS A 149 20.20 -36.79 43.63
C LYS A 149 21.32 -36.45 44.62
N ASP A 150 22.08 -35.37 44.29
CA ASP A 150 23.14 -34.89 45.15
C ASP A 150 22.70 -34.53 46.58
N ARG A 151 21.47 -34.03 46.74
CA ARG A 151 20.88 -33.75 48.05
C ARG A 151 20.53 -35.01 48.83
N ILE A 152 20.05 -36.05 48.15
CA ILE A 152 19.71 -37.33 48.79
C ILE A 152 20.99 -38.02 49.26
N GLU A 153 22.01 -38.08 48.43
CA GLU A 153 23.29 -38.70 48.76
C GLU A 153 23.96 -38.04 49.95
N ARG A 154 23.96 -36.70 50.04
CA ARG A 154 24.48 -35.95 51.20
C ARG A 154 23.70 -36.11 52.49
N ARG A 155 22.51 -36.68 52.47
CA ARG A 155 21.68 -36.94 53.67
C ARG A 155 21.89 -38.36 54.24
N GLN A 156 22.60 -39.22 53.48
CA GLN A 156 22.86 -40.60 53.89
C GLN A 156 24.25 -40.79 54.53
N ASP A 157 25.07 -39.77 54.52
CA ASP A 157 26.32 -39.65 55.25
C ASP A 157 26.12 -38.92 56.59
#